data_31f3ba2d6f54ccf27c4fdb80a17125be
#
_entry.id   31f3ba2d6f54ccf27c4fdb80a17125be
#
_cell.length_a   1.000
_cell.length_b   1.000
_cell.length_c   1.000
_cell.angle_alpha   90.00
_cell.angle_beta   90.00
_cell.angle_gamma   90.00
#
_symmetry.space_group_name_H-M   'P 1'
#
loop_
_entity.id
_entity.type
_entity.pdbx_description
1 polymer ?
#
loop_
_entity_poly.entity_id
_entity_poly.type
_entity_poly.pdbx_seq_one_letter_code
_entity_poly.pdbx_strand_id
1 'polypeptide(L)'
;MKNKPAIWIVTILQALPVPISLFTILGSIISLSNIGVLYDASPFLALVSVLFMVFAAIYPEIFAASTFITFFKKKLSVISFLPALHIIITLALFVAWISLEKIYL
;
A
#
# COMPACT_ATOMS: atom_id res chain seq x y z
N MET A 1 -18.37 -21.76 -12.93
CA MET A 1 -18.74 -20.37 -12.61
C MET A 1 -18.17 -19.43 -13.66
N LYS A 2 -18.99 -18.52 -14.12
CA LYS A 2 -18.59 -17.61 -15.19
C LYS A 2 -17.44 -16.67 -14.79
N ASN A 3 -17.36 -16.29 -13.51
CA ASN A 3 -16.39 -15.31 -13.02
C ASN A 3 -15.12 -15.92 -12.42
N LYS A 4 -15.00 -17.24 -12.42
CA LYS A 4 -13.85 -17.89 -11.79
C LYS A 4 -12.50 -17.46 -12.39
N PRO A 5 -12.34 -17.42 -13.73
CA PRO A 5 -11.07 -16.92 -14.29
C PRO A 5 -10.79 -15.46 -13.95
N ALA A 6 -11.83 -14.60 -13.93
CA ALA A 6 -11.68 -13.19 -13.58
C ALA A 6 -11.25 -13.02 -12.12
N ILE A 7 -11.83 -13.80 -11.21
CA ILE A 7 -11.44 -13.79 -9.79
C ILE A 7 -9.96 -14.12 -9.65
N TRP A 8 -9.49 -15.17 -10.33
CA TRP A 8 -8.08 -15.57 -10.27
C TRP A 8 -7.16 -14.49 -10.85
N ILE A 9 -7.53 -13.89 -11.99
CA ILE A 9 -6.74 -12.83 -12.61
C ILE A 9 -6.61 -11.64 -11.67
N VAL A 10 -7.72 -11.17 -11.10
CA VAL A 10 -7.71 -10.05 -10.16
C VAL A 10 -6.87 -10.39 -8.93
N THR A 11 -7.02 -11.59 -8.40
CA THR A 11 -6.26 -12.02 -7.21
C THR A 11 -4.76 -12.04 -7.51
N ILE A 12 -4.34 -12.61 -8.63
CA ILE A 12 -2.92 -12.70 -8.99
C ILE A 12 -2.34 -11.31 -9.19
N LEU A 13 -3.05 -10.42 -9.89
CA LEU A 13 -2.57 -9.07 -10.14
C LEU A 13 -2.41 -8.28 -8.83
N GLN A 14 -3.35 -8.44 -7.90
CA GLN A 14 -3.27 -7.76 -6.62
C GLN A 14 -2.31 -8.43 -5.64
N ALA A 15 -1.93 -9.69 -5.88
CA ALA A 15 -0.92 -10.37 -5.08
C ALA A 15 0.50 -9.92 -5.42
N LEU A 16 0.74 -9.42 -6.62
CA LEU A 16 2.08 -9.01 -7.05
C LEU A 16 2.70 -7.95 -6.13
N PRO A 17 1.97 -6.93 -5.65
CA PRO A 17 2.57 -5.95 -4.75
C PRO A 17 2.86 -6.47 -3.33
N VAL A 18 2.33 -7.63 -2.93
CA VAL A 18 2.52 -8.13 -1.56
C VAL A 18 4.00 -8.33 -1.22
N PRO A 19 4.83 -9.01 -2.04
CA PRO A 19 6.26 -9.10 -1.73
C PRO A 19 6.94 -7.73 -1.66
N ILE A 20 6.55 -6.81 -2.54
CA ILE A 20 7.10 -5.46 -2.55
C ILE A 20 6.73 -4.73 -1.27
N SER A 21 5.49 -4.88 -0.78
CA SER A 21 5.07 -4.25 0.46
C SER A 21 5.82 -4.81 1.67
N LEU A 22 6.15 -6.09 1.66
CA LEU A 22 6.96 -6.68 2.74
C LEU A 22 8.35 -6.07 2.77
N PHE A 23 9.00 -5.88 1.63
CA PHE A 23 10.28 -5.17 1.57
C PHE A 23 10.13 -3.72 2.00
N THR A 24 9.03 -3.07 1.66
CA THR A 24 8.74 -1.70 2.09
C THR A 24 8.61 -1.62 3.61
N ILE A 25 8.02 -2.62 4.26
CA ILE A 25 7.94 -2.67 5.72
C ILE A 25 9.34 -2.68 6.33
N LEU A 26 10.25 -3.49 5.80
CA LEU A 26 11.64 -3.52 6.28
C LEU A 26 12.31 -2.17 6.09
N GLY A 27 12.15 -1.56 4.91
CA GLY A 27 12.68 -0.22 4.64
C GLY A 27 12.08 0.83 5.55
N SER A 28 10.80 0.68 5.91
CA SER A 28 10.12 1.61 6.83
C SER A 28 10.71 1.56 8.23
N ILE A 29 11.06 0.38 8.72
CA ILE A 29 11.70 0.25 10.03
C ILE A 29 13.01 1.03 10.05
N ILE A 30 13.81 0.93 8.98
CA ILE A 30 15.06 1.66 8.85
C ILE A 30 14.78 3.16 8.76
N SER A 31 13.81 3.57 7.96
CA SER A 31 13.47 4.98 7.75
C SER A 31 12.93 5.64 9.02
N LEU A 32 12.20 4.90 9.86
CA LEU A 32 11.69 5.44 11.12
C LEU A 32 12.80 5.83 12.07
N SER A 33 13.99 5.19 11.99
CA SER A 33 15.13 5.60 12.81
C SER A 33 15.62 7.00 12.45
N ASN A 34 15.31 7.50 11.25
CA ASN A 34 15.70 8.81 10.75
C ASN A 34 14.53 9.80 10.68
N ILE A 35 13.40 9.49 11.32
CA ILE A 35 12.19 10.32 11.21
C ILE A 35 12.42 11.73 11.76
N GLY A 36 13.33 11.89 12.72
CA GLY A 36 13.67 13.21 13.27
C GLY A 36 14.24 14.14 12.22
N VAL A 37 15.05 13.61 11.30
CA VAL A 37 15.60 14.41 10.20
C VAL A 37 14.49 14.95 9.31
N LEU A 38 13.51 14.10 8.98
CA LEU A 38 12.37 14.50 8.16
C LEU A 38 11.51 15.52 8.89
N TYR A 39 11.27 15.29 10.19
CA TYR A 39 10.47 16.22 11.01
C TYR A 39 11.12 17.59 11.11
N ASP A 40 12.44 17.61 11.29
CA ASP A 40 13.18 18.87 11.39
C ASP A 40 13.15 19.65 10.07
N ALA A 41 13.18 18.94 8.93
CA ALA A 41 13.06 19.57 7.62
C ALA A 41 11.66 20.11 7.39
N SER A 42 10.63 19.32 7.72
CA SER A 42 9.22 19.72 7.61
C SER A 42 8.36 18.71 8.37
N PRO A 43 7.56 19.15 9.37
CA PRO A 43 6.61 18.23 10.02
C PRO A 43 5.63 17.61 9.03
N PHE A 44 5.23 18.33 7.98
CA PHE A 44 4.35 17.81 6.95
C PHE A 44 5.03 16.69 6.16
N LEU A 45 6.31 16.84 5.83
CA LEU A 45 7.09 15.77 5.18
C LEU A 45 7.13 14.51 6.04
N ALA A 46 7.39 14.66 7.35
CA ALA A 46 7.39 13.52 8.27
C ALA A 46 6.02 12.84 8.31
N LEU A 47 4.93 13.61 8.35
CA LEU A 47 3.58 13.06 8.35
C LEU A 47 3.31 12.24 7.10
N VAL A 48 3.64 12.78 5.92
CA VAL A 48 3.40 12.08 4.65
C VAL A 48 4.21 10.79 4.59
N SER A 49 5.46 10.81 5.04
CA SER A 49 6.31 9.61 5.02
C SER A 49 5.74 8.52 5.94
N VAL A 50 5.28 8.88 7.13
CA VAL A 50 4.68 7.92 8.06
C VAL A 50 3.39 7.36 7.48
N LEU A 51 2.55 8.19 6.88
CA LEU A 51 1.32 7.72 6.23
C LEU A 51 1.63 6.71 5.13
N PHE A 52 2.65 6.97 4.31
CA PHE A 52 3.06 6.01 3.28
C PHE A 52 3.48 4.68 3.90
N MET A 53 4.29 4.74 4.96
CA MET A 53 4.79 3.53 5.63
C MET A 53 3.64 2.71 6.22
N VAL A 54 2.67 3.37 6.86
CA VAL A 54 1.49 2.70 7.43
C VAL A 54 0.65 2.07 6.34
N PHE A 55 0.40 2.79 5.25
CA PHE A 55 -0.39 2.26 4.14
C PHE A 55 0.29 1.06 3.49
N ALA A 56 1.60 1.12 3.31
CA ALA A 56 2.34 -0.02 2.75
C ALA A 56 2.30 -1.23 3.68
N ALA A 57 2.38 -1.02 4.99
CA ALA A 57 2.33 -2.10 5.97
C ALA A 57 0.96 -2.76 6.04
N ILE A 58 -0.11 -2.01 5.79
CA ILE A 58 -1.48 -2.52 5.86
C ILE A 58 -1.86 -3.30 4.61
N TYR A 59 -1.18 -3.08 3.48
CA TYR A 59 -1.58 -3.67 2.21
C TYR A 59 -1.76 -5.20 2.24
N PRO A 60 -0.83 -5.99 2.81
CA PRO A 60 -1.02 -7.45 2.84
C PRO A 60 -2.30 -7.87 3.56
N GLU A 61 -2.68 -7.18 4.64
CA GLU A 61 -3.88 -7.49 5.39
C GLU A 61 -5.13 -7.16 4.60
N ILE A 62 -5.13 -6.01 3.90
CA ILE A 62 -6.26 -5.63 3.03
C ILE A 62 -6.40 -6.62 1.89
N PHE A 63 -5.27 -7.02 1.29
CA PHE A 63 -5.29 -8.03 0.23
C PHE A 63 -5.87 -9.34 0.73
N ALA A 64 -5.42 -9.83 1.89
CA ALA A 64 -5.89 -11.09 2.45
C ALA A 64 -7.38 -11.05 2.73
N ALA A 65 -7.88 -10.00 3.37
CA ALA A 65 -9.28 -9.86 3.69
C ALA A 65 -10.14 -9.77 2.43
N SER A 66 -9.72 -8.96 1.46
CA SER A 66 -10.43 -8.79 0.19
C SER A 66 -10.51 -10.11 -0.59
N THR A 67 -9.39 -10.82 -0.66
CA THR A 67 -9.33 -12.11 -1.36
C THR A 67 -10.22 -13.14 -0.68
N PHE A 68 -10.18 -13.22 0.65
CA PHE A 68 -11.02 -14.15 1.39
C PHE A 68 -12.50 -13.90 1.10
N ILE A 69 -12.94 -12.63 1.16
CA ILE A 69 -14.32 -12.27 0.91
C ILE A 69 -14.71 -12.58 -0.53
N THR A 70 -13.84 -12.29 -1.49
CA THR A 70 -14.10 -12.53 -2.91
C THR A 70 -14.32 -14.02 -3.17
N PHE A 71 -13.43 -14.86 -2.65
CA PHE A 71 -13.55 -16.30 -2.86
C PHE A 71 -14.74 -16.90 -2.09
N PHE A 72 -15.05 -16.35 -0.93
CA PHE A 72 -16.22 -16.75 -0.17
C PHE A 72 -17.51 -16.48 -0.93
N LYS A 73 -17.63 -15.28 -1.52
CA LYS A 73 -18.82 -14.89 -2.29
C LYS A 73 -18.82 -15.47 -3.70
N LYS A 74 -17.67 -15.95 -4.17
CA LYS A 74 -17.50 -16.51 -5.51
C LYS A 74 -17.87 -15.54 -6.63
N LYS A 75 -17.70 -14.23 -6.37
CA LYS A 75 -17.96 -13.17 -7.38
C LYS A 75 -17.10 -11.97 -7.09
N LEU A 76 -16.83 -11.18 -8.14
CA LEU A 76 -16.16 -9.90 -8.01
C LEU A 76 -17.16 -8.86 -7.49
N SER A 77 -16.68 -8.01 -6.61
CA SER A 77 -17.45 -6.91 -6.03
C SER A 77 -16.53 -5.72 -5.80
N VAL A 78 -17.07 -4.64 -5.26
CA VAL A 78 -16.24 -3.48 -4.89
C VAL A 78 -15.13 -3.89 -3.93
N ILE A 79 -15.43 -4.79 -2.99
CA ILE A 79 -14.46 -5.29 -2.02
C ILE A 79 -13.28 -5.97 -2.70
N SER A 80 -13.53 -6.66 -3.84
CA SER A 80 -12.47 -7.35 -4.58
C SER A 80 -11.40 -6.40 -5.11
N PHE A 81 -11.71 -5.13 -5.29
CA PHE A 81 -10.81 -4.12 -5.84
C PHE A 81 -10.25 -3.18 -4.76
N LEU A 82 -10.57 -3.39 -3.48
CA LEU A 82 -10.01 -2.58 -2.39
C LEU A 82 -8.48 -2.58 -2.37
N PRO A 83 -7.78 -3.72 -2.58
CA PRO A 83 -6.32 -3.65 -2.65
C PRO A 83 -5.82 -2.74 -3.76
N ALA A 84 -6.46 -2.75 -4.93
CA ALA A 84 -6.06 -1.87 -6.03
C ALA A 84 -6.24 -0.40 -5.67
N LEU A 85 -7.36 -0.05 -5.05
CA LEU A 85 -7.61 1.31 -4.57
C LEU A 85 -6.57 1.71 -3.53
N HIS A 86 -6.25 0.82 -2.61
CA HIS A 86 -5.25 1.07 -1.58
C HIS A 86 -3.87 1.33 -2.19
N ILE A 87 -3.48 0.56 -3.23
CA ILE A 87 -2.22 0.76 -3.94
C ILE A 87 -2.18 2.15 -4.56
N ILE A 88 -3.28 2.59 -5.20
CA ILE A 88 -3.33 3.91 -5.84
C ILE A 88 -3.08 5.00 -4.81
N ILE A 89 -3.73 4.92 -3.65
CA ILE A 89 -3.52 5.88 -2.57
C ILE A 89 -2.08 5.83 -2.05
N THR A 90 -1.54 4.63 -1.87
CA THR A 90 -0.17 4.45 -1.40
C THR A 90 0.84 5.04 -2.37
N LEU A 91 0.65 4.84 -3.67
CA LEU A 91 1.53 5.42 -4.69
C LEU A 91 1.44 6.94 -4.71
N ALA A 92 0.23 7.50 -4.50
CA ALA A 92 0.09 8.95 -4.39
C ALA A 92 0.86 9.50 -3.19
N LEU A 93 0.82 8.80 -2.05
CA LEU A 93 1.60 9.19 -0.87
C LEU A 93 3.10 9.10 -1.14
N PHE A 94 3.54 8.09 -1.88
CA PHE A 94 4.94 7.93 -2.23
C PHE A 94 5.43 9.08 -3.10
N VAL A 95 4.65 9.47 -4.11
CA VAL A 95 4.99 10.59 -4.99
C VAL A 95 5.03 11.88 -4.18
N ALA A 96 4.07 12.09 -3.27
CA ALA A 96 4.06 13.27 -2.40
C ALA A 96 5.30 13.29 -1.51
N TRP A 97 5.69 12.15 -0.93
CA TRP A 97 6.88 12.06 -0.10
C TRP A 97 8.13 12.47 -0.88
N ILE A 98 8.35 11.87 -2.06
CA ILE A 98 9.51 12.19 -2.90
C ILE A 98 9.53 13.67 -3.29
N SER A 99 8.37 14.21 -3.67
CA SER A 99 8.26 15.61 -4.07
C SER A 99 8.60 16.56 -2.92
N LEU A 100 8.12 16.26 -1.71
CA LEU A 100 8.40 17.05 -0.53
C LEU A 100 9.87 16.96 -0.12
N GLU A 101 10.49 15.79 -0.26
CA GLU A 101 11.92 15.65 0.01
C GLU A 101 12.74 16.55 -0.91
N LYS A 102 12.39 16.64 -2.18
CA LYS A 102 13.09 17.52 -3.13
C LYS A 102 12.96 18.99 -2.76
N ILE A 103 11.83 19.38 -2.14
CA ILE A 103 11.59 20.76 -1.73
C ILE A 103 12.32 21.09 -0.43
N TYR A 104 12.27 20.20 0.57
CA TYR A 104 12.73 20.48 1.93
C TYR A 104 14.11 19.90 2.26
N LEU A 105 14.55 18.92 1.53
CA LEU A 105 15.87 18.31 1.67
C LEU A 105 16.73 18.54 0.44
#